data_39a8760bd1b11b72a73826a6f4ffaadc
#
_entry.id   39a8760bd1b11b72a73826a6f4ffaadc
#
_cell.length_a   1.000
_cell.length_b   1.000
_cell.length_c   1.000
_cell.angle_alpha   90.00
_cell.angle_beta   90.00
_cell.angle_gamma   90.00
#
_symmetry.space_group_name_H-M   'P 1'
#
loop_
_entity.id
_entity.type
_entity.pdbx_description
1 polymer ?
#
loop_
_entity_poly.entity_id
_entity_poly.type
_entity_poly.pdbx_seq_one_letter_code
_entity_poly.pdbx_strand_id
1 'polypeptide(L)'
;MKVAILESIIMPAGHEVEFDRILVDELVQQGHEPVMLVPEKFPFKIKYNAKTDYLDGGEVVTYAGANKFEKLFLSIKREYRRKKWFDSAYQKSIENNYDAIIIPTSTYRYIRSLLKTDLKNSNIPVYMIFHGINPHEKDNFVKQARKCMPYKNIHLKVITLRDDFKNDGLTNVDLIAPPVFKPLDLPVDKELTLKEPLTLGFFGQYRREKNVRFFLDAFKKAKFNIPVKLIMQGATARTEDSEEFDKIISEYSDVPGVEFWHKNLIGPEWQKALLGVDVIIAPYAAERYRYHWSAMSFTAIGFYKPILQSPEMNPEVLEHFNVGEALALDSVDKFTKQLEKFVNEYPDKRAKYKDDLAKANDIFSHERLIKSLIG
;
A
#
# COMPACT_ATOMS: atom_id res chain seq x y z
N MET A 1 14.92 16.61 -14.17
CA MET A 1 15.90 15.65 -13.60
C MET A 1 15.71 14.29 -14.24
N LYS A 2 16.77 13.54 -14.36
CA LYS A 2 16.73 12.12 -14.74
C LYS A 2 16.79 11.27 -13.47
N VAL A 3 15.68 10.61 -13.13
CA VAL A 3 15.49 9.95 -11.85
C VAL A 3 15.45 8.43 -12.02
N ALA A 4 16.40 7.73 -11.41
CA ALA A 4 16.40 6.27 -11.40
C ALA A 4 15.48 5.73 -10.30
N ILE A 5 14.58 4.81 -10.64
CA ILE A 5 13.71 4.09 -9.70
C ILE A 5 14.24 2.67 -9.59
N LEU A 6 14.92 2.37 -8.48
CA LEU A 6 15.50 1.05 -8.23
C LEU A 6 14.48 0.14 -7.55
N GLU A 7 13.81 -0.71 -8.34
CA GLU A 7 12.87 -1.70 -7.80
C GLU A 7 13.44 -3.11 -7.89
N SER A 8 13.41 -3.83 -6.80
CA SER A 8 13.93 -5.20 -6.68
C SER A 8 12.99 -6.14 -5.92
N ILE A 9 11.79 -5.67 -5.58
CA ILE A 9 10.78 -6.45 -4.87
C ILE A 9 9.73 -6.92 -5.86
N ILE A 10 9.40 -8.20 -5.78
CA ILE A 10 8.30 -8.81 -6.52
C ILE A 10 7.27 -9.29 -5.50
N MET A 11 6.10 -8.65 -5.51
CA MET A 11 4.95 -9.09 -4.73
C MET A 11 3.84 -9.54 -5.67
N PRO A 12 3.29 -10.75 -5.53
CA PRO A 12 2.29 -11.29 -6.48
C PRO A 12 1.00 -10.48 -6.57
N ALA A 13 0.64 -9.76 -5.50
CA ALA A 13 -0.61 -9.00 -5.39
C ALA A 13 -0.43 -7.81 -4.43
N GLY A 14 0.73 -7.16 -4.46
CA GLY A 14 1.05 -6.03 -3.60
C GLY A 14 0.63 -4.69 -4.22
N HIS A 15 0.55 -3.67 -3.38
CA HIS A 15 0.32 -2.29 -3.80
C HIS A 15 1.58 -1.66 -4.43
N GLU A 16 2.71 -2.34 -4.37
CA GLU A 16 4.01 -1.87 -4.86
C GLU A 16 3.94 -1.51 -6.36
N VAL A 17 3.27 -2.35 -7.16
CA VAL A 17 3.11 -2.12 -8.60
C VAL A 17 2.39 -0.79 -8.89
N GLU A 18 1.34 -0.49 -8.14
CA GLU A 18 0.61 0.77 -8.26
C GLU A 18 1.39 1.95 -7.67
N PHE A 19 2.17 1.72 -6.62
CA PHE A 19 3.04 2.73 -6.04
C PHE A 19 4.15 3.14 -7.01
N ASP A 20 4.81 2.17 -7.67
CA ASP A 20 5.79 2.42 -8.72
C ASP A 20 5.18 3.19 -9.89
N ARG A 21 3.95 2.85 -10.29
CA ARG A 21 3.22 3.57 -11.33
C ARG A 21 2.99 5.03 -10.94
N ILE A 22 2.54 5.28 -9.70
CA ILE A 22 2.36 6.64 -9.17
C ILE A 22 3.67 7.43 -9.26
N LEU A 23 4.78 6.84 -8.85
CA LEU A 23 6.09 7.49 -8.92
C LEU A 23 6.47 7.83 -10.36
N VAL A 24 6.34 6.86 -11.28
CA VAL A 24 6.69 7.06 -12.70
C VAL A 24 5.81 8.12 -13.34
N ASP A 25 4.49 7.99 -13.22
CA ASP A 25 3.54 8.88 -13.89
C ASP A 25 3.67 10.31 -13.37
N GLU A 26 3.80 10.49 -12.06
CA GLU A 26 3.90 11.81 -11.45
C GLU A 26 5.25 12.48 -11.76
N LEU A 27 6.36 11.71 -11.77
CA LEU A 27 7.65 12.23 -12.20
C LEU A 27 7.61 12.75 -13.64
N VAL A 28 6.97 11.99 -14.56
CA VAL A 28 6.77 12.43 -15.96
C VAL A 28 5.91 13.68 -16.00
N GLN A 29 4.83 13.74 -15.25
CA GLN A 29 3.92 14.90 -15.21
C GLN A 29 4.63 16.17 -14.71
N GLN A 30 5.58 16.03 -13.79
CA GLN A 30 6.41 17.14 -13.30
C GLN A 30 7.62 17.46 -14.19
N GLY A 31 7.74 16.85 -15.37
CA GLY A 31 8.79 17.10 -16.34
C GLY A 31 10.13 16.44 -16.01
N HIS A 32 10.12 15.39 -15.21
CA HIS A 32 11.28 14.54 -14.94
C HIS A 32 11.34 13.35 -15.92
N GLU A 33 12.52 12.75 -16.10
CA GLU A 33 12.74 11.53 -16.90
C GLU A 33 12.95 10.33 -15.94
N PRO A 34 11.92 9.54 -15.62
CA PRO A 34 12.09 8.34 -14.80
C PRO A 34 12.71 7.21 -15.61
N VAL A 35 13.60 6.43 -14.97
CA VAL A 35 14.20 5.22 -15.52
C VAL A 35 14.06 4.10 -14.49
N MET A 36 13.41 3.00 -14.84
CA MET A 36 13.30 1.83 -14.00
C MET A 36 14.63 1.07 -13.99
N LEU A 37 15.32 1.05 -12.84
CA LEU A 37 16.50 0.21 -12.60
C LEU A 37 16.05 -1.07 -11.91
N VAL A 38 16.11 -2.18 -12.61
CA VAL A 38 15.60 -3.47 -12.11
C VAL A 38 16.63 -4.58 -12.29
N PRO A 39 16.63 -5.62 -11.44
CA PRO A 39 17.42 -6.82 -11.66
C PRO A 39 17.15 -7.48 -13.02
N GLU A 40 18.12 -8.24 -13.48
CA GLU A 40 17.96 -9.05 -14.71
C GLU A 40 16.68 -9.89 -14.64
N LYS A 41 15.98 -9.99 -15.80
CA LYS A 41 14.71 -10.74 -15.94
C LYS A 41 13.65 -10.37 -14.90
N PHE A 42 13.60 -9.08 -14.51
CA PHE A 42 12.56 -8.61 -13.59
C PHE A 42 11.17 -8.85 -14.18
N PRO A 43 10.25 -9.55 -13.47
CA PRO A 43 8.96 -9.92 -14.01
C PRO A 43 7.94 -8.78 -13.84
N PHE A 44 8.00 -7.80 -14.69
CA PHE A 44 7.04 -6.70 -14.72
C PHE A 44 5.59 -7.23 -14.78
N LYS A 45 4.72 -6.66 -13.97
CA LYS A 45 3.28 -6.95 -13.96
C LYS A 45 2.48 -6.02 -14.86
N ILE A 46 2.98 -4.80 -15.02
CA ILE A 46 2.43 -3.78 -15.91
C ILE A 46 3.56 -3.13 -16.71
N LYS A 47 3.23 -2.42 -17.75
CA LYS A 47 4.16 -1.58 -18.49
C LYS A 47 4.14 -0.17 -17.87
N TYR A 48 5.28 0.30 -17.39
CA TYR A 48 5.43 1.67 -16.93
C TYR A 48 5.78 2.62 -18.07
N ASN A 49 5.38 3.89 -17.95
CA ASN A 49 5.79 4.95 -18.91
C ASN A 49 7.22 5.46 -18.58
N ALA A 50 8.17 4.54 -18.55
CA ALA A 50 9.57 4.80 -18.25
C ALA A 50 10.46 3.87 -19.07
N LYS A 51 11.70 4.32 -19.35
CA LYS A 51 12.75 3.44 -19.86
C LYS A 51 13.13 2.43 -18.79
N THR A 52 13.58 1.24 -19.21
CA THR A 52 14.10 0.21 -18.31
C THR A 52 15.58 0.03 -18.56
N ASP A 53 16.35 -0.01 -17.48
CA ASP A 53 17.76 -0.39 -17.48
C ASP A 53 17.96 -1.53 -16.47
N TYR A 54 18.83 -2.50 -16.78
CA TYR A 54 19.01 -3.70 -15.98
C TYR A 54 20.25 -3.61 -15.10
N LEU A 55 20.08 -3.95 -13.82
CA LEU A 55 21.15 -4.00 -12.83
C LEU A 55 21.96 -5.30 -12.97
N ASP A 56 23.28 -5.18 -12.94
CA ASP A 56 24.16 -6.32 -12.82
C ASP A 56 24.05 -6.96 -11.44
N GLY A 57 24.22 -8.27 -11.35
CA GLY A 57 24.19 -9.00 -10.09
C GLY A 57 23.13 -10.09 -10.03
N GLY A 58 22.44 -10.32 -11.14
CA GLY A 58 21.51 -11.42 -11.37
C GLY A 58 20.09 -11.16 -10.92
N GLU A 59 19.26 -12.15 -11.12
CA GLU A 59 17.80 -12.09 -10.94
C GLU A 59 17.37 -11.93 -9.47
N VAL A 60 16.11 -11.52 -9.24
CA VAL A 60 15.51 -11.46 -7.89
C VAL A 60 15.50 -12.85 -7.24
N VAL A 61 15.79 -12.90 -5.93
CA VAL A 61 15.76 -14.14 -5.16
C VAL A 61 14.38 -14.35 -4.56
N THR A 62 13.71 -15.44 -4.96
CA THR A 62 12.41 -15.86 -4.40
C THR A 62 12.60 -16.96 -3.35
N TYR A 63 11.65 -17.07 -2.42
CA TYR A 63 11.60 -18.12 -1.40
C TYR A 63 10.50 -19.15 -1.67
N ALA A 64 9.85 -19.08 -2.82
CA ALA A 64 8.79 -19.99 -3.17
C ALA A 64 9.28 -21.43 -3.18
N GLY A 65 8.60 -22.34 -2.49
CA GLY A 65 8.93 -23.75 -2.40
C GLY A 65 10.14 -24.11 -1.53
N ALA A 66 10.88 -23.12 -0.98
CA ALA A 66 12.10 -23.37 -0.23
C ALA A 66 11.84 -23.88 1.20
N ASN A 67 12.56 -24.91 1.63
CA ASN A 67 12.55 -25.40 3.00
C ASN A 67 13.34 -24.45 3.94
N LYS A 68 13.39 -24.77 5.25
CA LYS A 68 13.98 -23.89 6.28
C LYS A 68 15.50 -23.64 6.07
N PHE A 69 16.24 -24.66 5.63
CA PHE A 69 17.69 -24.54 5.37
C PHE A 69 17.96 -23.77 4.07
N GLU A 70 17.20 -24.07 3.02
CA GLU A 70 17.28 -23.34 1.76
C GLU A 70 16.97 -21.85 1.95
N LYS A 71 15.99 -21.51 2.78
CA LYS A 71 15.66 -20.11 3.11
C LYS A 71 16.84 -19.36 3.72
N LEU A 72 17.67 -20.01 4.55
CA LEU A 72 18.88 -19.38 5.11
C LEU A 72 19.89 -19.06 4.00
N PHE A 73 20.17 -20.04 3.12
CA PHE A 73 21.08 -19.84 1.98
C PHE A 73 20.55 -18.77 1.01
N LEU A 74 19.28 -18.83 0.67
CA LEU A 74 18.64 -17.84 -0.18
C LEU A 74 18.65 -16.43 0.43
N SER A 75 18.58 -16.32 1.76
CA SER A 75 18.72 -15.05 2.47
C SER A 75 20.11 -14.45 2.29
N ILE A 76 21.18 -15.25 2.39
CA ILE A 76 22.57 -14.82 2.16
C ILE A 76 22.73 -14.40 0.69
N LYS A 77 22.25 -15.23 -0.24
CA LYS A 77 22.27 -14.93 -1.69
C LYS A 77 21.54 -13.61 -2.00
N ARG A 78 20.39 -13.38 -1.38
CA ARG A 78 19.60 -12.14 -1.54
C ARG A 78 20.37 -10.92 -1.03
N GLU A 79 21.03 -11.02 0.12
CA GLU A 79 21.86 -9.95 0.67
C GLU A 79 23.03 -9.61 -0.27
N TYR A 80 23.71 -10.64 -0.79
CA TYR A 80 24.80 -10.48 -1.74
C TYR A 80 24.34 -9.83 -3.05
N ARG A 81 23.23 -10.29 -3.64
CA ARG A 81 22.66 -9.71 -4.87
C ARG A 81 22.26 -8.25 -4.67
N ARG A 82 21.63 -7.92 -3.54
CA ARG A 82 21.26 -6.54 -3.22
C ARG A 82 22.47 -5.62 -3.19
N LYS A 83 23.59 -6.08 -2.60
CA LYS A 83 24.83 -5.32 -2.66
C LYS A 83 25.26 -5.08 -4.11
N LYS A 84 25.27 -6.11 -4.94
CA LYS A 84 25.63 -6.00 -6.37
C LYS A 84 24.72 -5.03 -7.13
N TRP A 85 23.43 -5.07 -6.87
CA TRP A 85 22.49 -4.13 -7.48
C TRP A 85 22.79 -2.68 -7.08
N PHE A 86 23.16 -2.41 -5.85
CA PHE A 86 23.57 -1.07 -5.43
C PHE A 86 24.90 -0.63 -6.06
N ASP A 87 25.88 -1.54 -6.17
CA ASP A 87 27.12 -1.27 -6.87
C ASP A 87 26.85 -0.95 -8.37
N SER A 88 26.01 -1.75 -9.03
CA SER A 88 25.59 -1.53 -10.42
C SER A 88 24.80 -0.22 -10.60
N ALA A 89 23.86 0.07 -9.68
CA ALA A 89 23.11 1.32 -9.72
C ALA A 89 24.02 2.55 -9.58
N TYR A 90 25.08 2.46 -8.79
CA TYR A 90 26.08 3.51 -8.66
C TYR A 90 26.84 3.71 -9.97
N GLN A 91 27.35 2.64 -10.61
CA GLN A 91 28.04 2.74 -11.89
C GLN A 91 27.14 3.32 -12.99
N LYS A 92 25.93 2.78 -13.11
CA LYS A 92 24.94 3.27 -14.09
C LYS A 92 24.53 4.72 -13.84
N SER A 93 24.51 5.17 -12.60
CA SER A 93 24.19 6.56 -12.27
C SER A 93 25.26 7.54 -12.77
N ILE A 94 26.54 7.11 -12.75
CA ILE A 94 27.64 7.90 -13.30
C ILE A 94 27.59 7.86 -14.84
N GLU A 95 27.46 6.68 -15.43
CA GLU A 95 27.45 6.48 -16.88
C GLU A 95 26.28 7.19 -17.58
N ASN A 96 25.11 7.17 -16.96
CA ASN A 96 23.86 7.71 -17.53
C ASN A 96 23.48 9.09 -16.99
N ASN A 97 24.30 9.69 -16.11
CA ASN A 97 24.05 10.99 -15.48
C ASN A 97 22.68 11.07 -14.80
N TYR A 98 22.39 10.12 -13.89
CA TYR A 98 21.19 10.21 -13.05
C TYR A 98 21.36 11.28 -11.98
N ASP A 99 20.34 12.12 -11.83
CA ASP A 99 20.31 13.20 -10.84
C ASP A 99 19.89 12.70 -9.44
N ALA A 100 19.16 11.59 -9.38
CA ALA A 100 18.69 10.98 -8.15
C ALA A 100 18.39 9.48 -8.33
N ILE A 101 18.43 8.73 -7.21
CA ILE A 101 17.97 7.34 -7.12
C ILE A 101 16.86 7.25 -6.08
N ILE A 102 15.70 6.75 -6.48
CA ILE A 102 14.58 6.41 -5.57
C ILE A 102 14.53 4.89 -5.43
N ILE A 103 14.48 4.39 -4.19
CA ILE A 103 14.23 2.99 -3.85
C ILE A 103 12.82 2.91 -3.27
N PRO A 104 11.79 2.54 -4.06
CA PRO A 104 10.38 2.72 -3.72
C PRO A 104 9.93 1.83 -2.56
N THR A 105 10.60 0.68 -2.36
CA THR A 105 10.25 -0.25 -1.28
C THR A 105 11.50 -0.72 -0.54
N SER A 106 11.69 -0.21 0.68
CA SER A 106 12.87 -0.48 1.49
C SER A 106 12.55 -1.11 2.84
N THR A 107 13.54 -1.79 3.40
CA THR A 107 13.57 -2.24 4.80
C THR A 107 14.92 -1.86 5.41
N TYR A 108 15.08 -1.95 6.74
CA TYR A 108 16.37 -1.71 7.40
C TYR A 108 17.52 -2.55 6.82
N ARG A 109 17.21 -3.71 6.20
CA ARG A 109 18.21 -4.55 5.52
C ARG A 109 18.75 -3.92 4.24
N TYR A 110 17.95 -3.09 3.56
CA TYR A 110 18.40 -2.31 2.40
C TYR A 110 19.44 -1.28 2.83
N ILE A 111 19.17 -0.53 3.93
CA ILE A 111 20.15 0.40 4.50
C ILE A 111 21.48 -0.33 4.78
N ARG A 112 21.41 -1.49 5.45
CA ARG A 112 22.59 -2.28 5.78
C ARG A 112 23.38 -2.73 4.54
N SER A 113 22.70 -3.05 3.46
CA SER A 113 23.36 -3.45 2.20
C SER A 113 23.98 -2.24 1.51
N LEU A 114 23.28 -1.11 1.42
CA LEU A 114 23.75 0.13 0.83
C LEU A 114 25.01 0.64 1.51
N LEU A 115 25.06 0.61 2.84
CA LEU A 115 26.25 1.01 3.60
C LEU A 115 27.52 0.20 3.33
N LYS A 116 27.41 -0.92 2.62
CA LYS A 116 28.56 -1.77 2.20
C LYS A 116 29.00 -1.50 0.76
N THR A 117 28.45 -0.50 0.10
CA THR A 117 28.72 -0.13 -1.29
C THR A 117 29.25 1.29 -1.41
N ASP A 118 29.84 1.64 -2.54
CA ASP A 118 30.36 2.98 -2.80
C ASP A 118 29.25 4.01 -3.03
N LEU A 119 28.02 3.58 -3.32
CA LEU A 119 26.85 4.43 -3.46
C LEU A 119 26.62 5.35 -2.23
N LYS A 120 27.02 4.92 -1.03
CA LYS A 120 26.94 5.74 0.20
C LYS A 120 27.79 6.99 0.16
N ASN A 121 28.86 7.01 -0.64
CA ASN A 121 29.80 8.12 -0.78
C ASN A 121 29.57 8.94 -2.04
N SER A 122 28.55 8.61 -2.83
CA SER A 122 28.25 9.31 -4.08
C SER A 122 27.72 10.72 -3.82
N ASN A 123 27.79 11.59 -4.82
CA ASN A 123 27.14 12.90 -4.79
C ASN A 123 25.65 12.81 -5.23
N ILE A 124 25.18 11.63 -5.60
CA ILE A 124 23.83 11.42 -6.09
C ILE A 124 22.91 11.15 -4.90
N PRO A 125 21.84 11.93 -4.69
CA PRO A 125 20.90 11.68 -3.63
C PRO A 125 20.17 10.35 -3.81
N VAL A 126 20.07 9.59 -2.73
CA VAL A 126 19.39 8.29 -2.66
C VAL A 126 18.24 8.38 -1.68
N TYR A 127 17.02 8.29 -2.19
CA TYR A 127 15.79 8.33 -1.41
C TYR A 127 15.26 6.92 -1.19
N MET A 128 15.31 6.46 0.05
CA MET A 128 14.85 5.12 0.44
C MET A 128 13.47 5.23 1.09
N ILE A 129 12.45 4.64 0.47
CA ILE A 129 11.06 4.73 0.95
C ILE A 129 10.72 3.50 1.80
N PHE A 130 10.16 3.74 2.98
CA PHE A 130 9.68 2.73 3.91
C PHE A 130 8.17 2.86 4.06
N HIS A 131 7.42 1.81 3.78
CA HIS A 131 5.96 1.77 3.85
C HIS A 131 5.44 1.57 5.29
N GLY A 132 6.02 2.28 6.24
CA GLY A 132 5.83 2.12 7.67
C GLY A 132 6.90 1.23 8.31
N ILE A 133 7.02 1.33 9.63
CA ILE A 133 7.98 0.55 10.43
C ILE A 133 7.24 -0.12 11.57
N ASN A 134 7.23 -1.45 11.60
CA ASN A 134 6.67 -2.20 12.71
C ASN A 134 7.46 -2.00 14.00
N PRO A 135 6.84 -2.04 15.18
CA PRO A 135 7.53 -1.89 16.47
C PRO A 135 8.71 -2.84 16.65
N HIS A 136 8.55 -4.10 16.27
CA HIS A 136 9.62 -5.11 16.39
C HIS A 136 10.81 -4.88 15.43
N GLU A 137 10.67 -4.02 14.43
CA GLU A 137 11.73 -3.61 13.50
C GLU A 137 12.33 -2.24 13.85
N LYS A 138 11.67 -1.46 14.74
CA LYS A 138 12.03 -0.08 15.05
C LYS A 138 13.49 0.04 15.49
N ASP A 139 13.95 -0.77 16.43
CA ASP A 139 15.33 -0.70 16.94
C ASP A 139 16.36 -0.98 15.84
N ASN A 140 16.08 -1.95 14.97
CA ASN A 140 16.93 -2.25 13.83
C ASN A 140 16.96 -1.11 12.82
N PHE A 141 15.80 -0.50 12.55
CA PHE A 141 15.71 0.65 11.67
C PHE A 141 16.51 1.83 12.23
N VAL A 142 16.25 2.24 13.47
CA VAL A 142 16.92 3.36 14.16
C VAL A 142 18.45 3.13 14.18
N LYS A 143 18.89 1.92 14.50
CA LYS A 143 20.32 1.54 14.47
C LYS A 143 20.95 1.73 13.08
N GLN A 144 20.25 1.36 12.00
CA GLN A 144 20.79 1.54 10.65
C GLN A 144 20.69 2.99 10.20
N ALA A 145 19.60 3.70 10.52
CA ALA A 145 19.42 5.10 10.23
C ALA A 145 20.55 5.96 10.84
N ARG A 146 20.90 5.72 12.11
CA ARG A 146 22.04 6.40 12.77
C ARG A 146 23.37 6.16 12.04
N LYS A 147 23.60 4.95 11.49
CA LYS A 147 24.78 4.65 10.68
C LYS A 147 24.80 5.39 9.35
N CYS A 148 23.65 5.78 8.84
CA CYS A 148 23.52 6.57 7.61
C CYS A 148 23.73 8.08 7.83
N MET A 149 23.56 8.61 9.03
CA MET A 149 23.62 10.05 9.30
C MET A 149 24.90 10.77 8.78
N PRO A 150 26.10 10.12 8.78
CA PRO A 150 27.29 10.75 8.20
C PRO A 150 27.21 10.93 6.67
N TYR A 151 26.35 10.21 5.97
CA TYR A 151 26.25 10.19 4.50
C TYR A 151 25.14 11.14 4.05
N LYS A 152 25.52 12.34 3.60
CA LYS A 152 24.58 13.42 3.26
C LYS A 152 23.66 13.14 2.09
N ASN A 153 24.03 12.18 1.23
CA ASN A 153 23.25 11.78 0.06
C ASN A 153 22.17 10.73 0.38
N ILE A 154 22.10 10.17 1.60
CA ILE A 154 21.13 9.13 1.95
C ILE A 154 19.97 9.73 2.73
N HIS A 155 18.77 9.70 2.15
CA HIS A 155 17.53 10.21 2.71
C HIS A 155 16.57 9.05 2.97
N LEU A 156 16.12 8.88 4.21
CA LEU A 156 15.20 7.82 4.61
C LEU A 156 13.80 8.42 4.74
N LYS A 157 12.90 8.06 3.83
CA LYS A 157 11.52 8.57 3.76
C LYS A 157 10.57 7.51 4.30
N VAL A 158 9.96 7.75 5.45
CA VAL A 158 8.99 6.82 6.07
C VAL A 158 7.57 7.31 5.80
N ILE A 159 6.81 6.51 5.06
CA ILE A 159 5.39 6.79 4.81
C ILE A 159 4.61 6.46 6.09
N THR A 160 4.12 7.49 6.76
CA THR A 160 3.34 7.39 7.98
C THR A 160 2.62 8.71 8.26
N LEU A 161 1.53 8.65 9.02
CA LEU A 161 0.86 9.82 9.60
C LEU A 161 1.20 10.01 11.08
N ARG A 162 2.17 9.25 11.59
CA ARG A 162 2.54 9.16 13.00
C ARG A 162 3.90 9.79 13.26
N ASP A 163 4.11 10.27 14.48
CA ASP A 163 5.35 10.89 14.96
C ASP A 163 6.32 9.87 15.61
N ASP A 164 6.37 8.63 15.10
CA ASP A 164 7.07 7.50 15.75
C ASP A 164 8.58 7.68 15.95
N PHE A 165 9.21 8.62 15.23
CA PHE A 165 10.66 8.87 15.26
C PHE A 165 11.04 10.28 15.74
N LYS A 166 10.10 11.07 16.21
CA LYS A 166 10.31 12.46 16.61
C LYS A 166 11.40 12.62 17.67
N ASN A 167 11.50 11.68 18.60
CA ASN A 167 12.42 11.73 19.74
C ASN A 167 13.71 10.91 19.55
N ASP A 168 13.91 10.29 18.39
CA ASP A 168 15.07 9.42 18.14
C ASP A 168 16.32 10.17 17.66
N GLY A 169 16.23 11.50 17.43
CA GLY A 169 17.35 12.34 17.01
C GLY A 169 17.90 12.01 15.62
N LEU A 170 17.07 11.50 14.73
CA LEU A 170 17.45 11.10 13.37
C LEU A 170 17.25 12.27 12.41
N THR A 171 18.35 12.88 11.95
CA THR A 171 18.32 14.04 11.04
C THR A 171 18.20 13.66 9.56
N ASN A 172 18.30 12.38 9.25
CA ASN A 172 18.22 11.83 7.90
C ASN A 172 16.94 11.02 7.65
N VAL A 173 15.97 11.11 8.57
CA VAL A 173 14.66 10.45 8.46
C VAL A 173 13.59 11.53 8.37
N ASP A 174 12.84 11.49 7.26
CA ASP A 174 11.68 12.34 7.05
C ASP A 174 10.42 11.47 7.06
N LEU A 175 9.38 11.98 7.73
CA LEU A 175 8.05 11.38 7.71
C LEU A 175 7.26 12.02 6.58
N ILE A 176 6.73 11.20 5.68
CA ILE A 176 5.98 11.66 4.50
C ILE A 176 4.58 11.05 4.49
N ALA A 177 3.61 11.82 3.99
CA ALA A 177 2.24 11.37 3.90
C ALA A 177 2.07 10.25 2.84
N PRO A 178 1.20 9.26 3.07
CA PRO A 178 0.85 8.26 2.06
C PRO A 178 0.17 8.91 0.84
N PRO A 179 0.42 8.41 -0.39
CA PRO A 179 -0.34 8.85 -1.54
C PRO A 179 -1.70 8.14 -1.63
N VAL A 180 -2.68 8.78 -2.23
CA VAL A 180 -3.92 8.12 -2.66
C VAL A 180 -3.68 7.27 -3.90
N PHE A 181 -4.45 6.19 -4.06
CA PHE A 181 -4.55 5.46 -5.31
C PHE A 181 -5.78 5.96 -6.08
N LYS A 182 -5.56 6.55 -7.25
CA LYS A 182 -6.61 7.11 -8.09
C LYS A 182 -6.92 6.18 -9.26
N PRO A 183 -8.18 6.13 -9.76
CA PRO A 183 -8.49 5.44 -10.99
C PRO A 183 -7.78 6.10 -12.18
N LEU A 184 -7.36 5.27 -13.15
CA LEU A 184 -6.75 5.70 -14.40
C LEU A 184 -7.84 5.90 -15.43
N ASP A 185 -7.94 7.10 -16.01
CA ASP A 185 -8.80 7.40 -17.15
C ASP A 185 -10.28 7.00 -17.00
N LEU A 186 -10.74 6.80 -15.75
CA LEU A 186 -12.12 6.45 -15.44
C LEU A 186 -12.76 7.55 -14.59
N PRO A 187 -14.00 7.95 -14.89
CA PRO A 187 -14.69 8.97 -14.13
C PRO A 187 -15.02 8.48 -12.71
N VAL A 188 -14.82 9.35 -11.75
CA VAL A 188 -15.13 9.12 -10.34
C VAL A 188 -16.39 9.89 -9.99
N ASP A 189 -17.32 9.24 -9.28
CA ASP A 189 -18.48 9.90 -8.69
C ASP A 189 -18.07 10.67 -7.43
N LYS A 190 -17.75 11.95 -7.60
CA LYS A 190 -17.38 12.85 -6.52
C LYS A 190 -18.60 13.36 -5.74
N GLU A 191 -19.78 13.19 -6.27
CA GLU A 191 -21.03 13.63 -5.64
C GLU A 191 -21.58 12.59 -4.65
N LEU A 192 -20.99 11.39 -4.62
CA LEU A 192 -21.47 10.25 -3.83
C LEU A 192 -22.95 9.98 -4.09
N THR A 193 -23.31 9.88 -5.37
CA THR A 193 -24.70 9.64 -5.80
C THR A 193 -25.26 8.39 -5.13
N LEU A 194 -26.38 8.52 -4.44
CA LEU A 194 -27.03 7.38 -3.81
C LEU A 194 -27.56 6.43 -4.89
N LYS A 195 -27.15 5.17 -4.78
CA LYS A 195 -27.61 4.08 -5.64
C LYS A 195 -28.44 3.08 -4.84
N GLU A 196 -29.32 2.38 -5.50
CA GLU A 196 -30.06 1.26 -4.95
C GLU A 196 -29.78 -0.01 -5.76
N PRO A 197 -29.32 -1.08 -5.12
CA PRO A 197 -28.93 -1.18 -3.69
C PRO A 197 -27.65 -0.39 -3.36
N LEU A 198 -27.52 0.10 -2.12
CA LEU A 198 -26.23 0.60 -1.59
C LEU A 198 -25.22 -0.55 -1.59
N THR A 199 -24.13 -0.39 -2.30
CA THR A 199 -23.14 -1.47 -2.48
C THR A 199 -21.92 -1.26 -1.60
N LEU A 200 -21.73 -2.17 -0.65
CA LEU A 200 -20.54 -2.26 0.18
C LEU A 200 -19.50 -3.16 -0.51
N GLY A 201 -18.22 -2.81 -0.43
CA GLY A 201 -17.14 -3.59 -1.05
C GLY A 201 -16.00 -3.94 -0.10
N PHE A 202 -15.69 -5.21 0.02
CA PHE A 202 -14.47 -5.71 0.64
C PHE A 202 -13.53 -6.23 -0.46
N PHE A 203 -12.28 -5.73 -0.49
CA PHE A 203 -11.37 -6.04 -1.57
C PHE A 203 -9.95 -6.38 -1.11
N GLY A 204 -9.22 -7.10 -1.96
CA GLY A 204 -7.79 -7.35 -1.88
C GLY A 204 -7.41 -8.77 -1.51
N GLN A 205 -6.14 -8.99 -1.20
CA GLN A 205 -5.64 -10.31 -0.84
C GLN A 205 -6.31 -10.81 0.44
N TYR A 206 -6.87 -12.03 0.39
CA TYR A 206 -7.38 -12.69 1.59
C TYR A 206 -6.24 -12.98 2.57
N ARG A 207 -6.49 -12.68 3.83
CA ARG A 207 -5.66 -13.04 4.98
C ARG A 207 -6.56 -13.14 6.20
N ARG A 208 -6.25 -14.05 7.12
CA ARG A 208 -7.05 -14.26 8.36
C ARG A 208 -7.25 -12.99 9.17
N GLU A 209 -6.19 -12.17 9.27
CA GLU A 209 -6.20 -10.89 9.97
C GLU A 209 -7.15 -9.83 9.39
N LYS A 210 -7.70 -10.05 8.20
CA LYS A 210 -8.73 -9.20 7.61
C LYS A 210 -10.13 -9.47 8.16
N ASN A 211 -10.27 -10.43 9.08
CA ASN A 211 -11.43 -10.63 9.92
C ASN A 211 -12.76 -10.84 9.14
N VAL A 212 -12.66 -11.57 8.00
CA VAL A 212 -13.77 -11.75 7.06
C VAL A 212 -14.98 -12.42 7.70
N ARG A 213 -14.78 -13.51 8.46
CA ARG A 213 -15.89 -14.22 9.14
C ARG A 213 -16.64 -13.33 10.13
N PHE A 214 -15.90 -12.60 10.96
CA PHE A 214 -16.48 -11.66 11.91
C PHE A 214 -17.37 -10.63 11.22
N PHE A 215 -16.91 -10.08 10.11
CA PHE A 215 -17.67 -9.13 9.31
C PHE A 215 -18.92 -9.77 8.69
N LEU A 216 -18.81 -10.97 8.12
CA LEU A 216 -19.94 -11.70 7.53
C LEU A 216 -20.99 -12.09 8.59
N ASP A 217 -20.55 -12.49 9.78
CA ASP A 217 -21.47 -12.75 10.91
C ASP A 217 -22.25 -11.49 11.30
N ALA A 218 -21.59 -10.34 11.33
CA ALA A 218 -22.24 -9.07 11.60
C ALA A 218 -23.19 -8.66 10.48
N PHE A 219 -22.78 -8.79 9.22
CA PHE A 219 -23.61 -8.48 8.06
C PHE A 219 -24.87 -9.36 8.00
N LYS A 220 -24.74 -10.66 8.28
CA LYS A 220 -25.86 -11.62 8.35
C LYS A 220 -26.90 -11.25 9.41
N LYS A 221 -26.47 -10.66 10.52
CA LYS A 221 -27.35 -10.23 11.61
C LYS A 221 -27.99 -8.86 11.39
N ALA A 222 -27.33 -8.03 10.57
CA ALA A 222 -27.70 -6.63 10.37
C ALA A 222 -29.08 -6.48 9.72
N LYS A 223 -29.82 -5.44 10.15
CA LYS A 223 -31.11 -5.05 9.60
C LYS A 223 -31.01 -3.66 8.99
N PHE A 224 -31.11 -3.61 7.68
CA PHE A 224 -31.01 -2.38 6.93
C PHE A 224 -32.39 -1.86 6.53
N ASN A 225 -32.58 -0.53 6.60
CA ASN A 225 -33.81 0.14 6.15
C ASN A 225 -33.84 0.41 4.65
N ILE A 226 -32.72 0.19 3.98
CA ILE A 226 -32.54 0.36 2.53
C ILE A 226 -31.98 -0.95 1.94
N PRO A 227 -32.18 -1.19 0.63
CA PRO A 227 -31.56 -2.33 -0.05
C PRO A 227 -30.03 -2.22 0.00
N VAL A 228 -29.35 -3.30 0.44
CA VAL A 228 -27.88 -3.36 0.55
C VAL A 228 -27.34 -4.56 -0.19
N LYS A 229 -26.24 -4.35 -0.91
CA LYS A 229 -25.44 -5.41 -1.52
C LYS A 229 -24.02 -5.39 -0.94
N LEU A 230 -23.43 -6.55 -0.72
CA LEU A 230 -22.05 -6.72 -0.33
C LEU A 230 -21.27 -7.48 -1.41
N ILE A 231 -20.22 -6.87 -1.94
CA ILE A 231 -19.25 -7.56 -2.80
C ILE A 231 -18.05 -7.94 -1.92
N MET A 232 -17.81 -9.23 -1.80
CA MET A 232 -16.70 -9.81 -1.04
C MET A 232 -15.67 -10.40 -1.99
N GLN A 233 -14.62 -9.65 -2.34
CA GLN A 233 -13.56 -10.13 -3.20
C GLN A 233 -12.35 -10.56 -2.38
N GLY A 234 -11.81 -11.74 -2.66
CA GLY A 234 -10.56 -12.26 -2.12
C GLY A 234 -9.62 -12.77 -3.20
N ALA A 235 -8.40 -12.24 -3.25
CA ALA A 235 -7.30 -12.84 -3.97
C ALA A 235 -6.51 -13.73 -3.02
N THR A 236 -6.07 -14.91 -3.45
CA THR A 236 -5.29 -15.83 -2.64
C THR A 236 -3.95 -16.15 -3.32
N ALA A 237 -2.88 -16.18 -2.55
CA ALA A 237 -1.52 -16.46 -3.04
C ALA A 237 -1.00 -17.83 -2.57
N ARG A 238 -1.67 -18.47 -1.61
CA ARG A 238 -1.31 -19.78 -1.04
C ARG A 238 -2.49 -20.71 -1.11
N THR A 239 -2.23 -21.99 -1.22
CA THR A 239 -3.28 -23.03 -1.28
C THR A 239 -4.13 -23.02 0.00
N GLU A 240 -3.49 -22.89 1.16
CA GLU A 240 -4.20 -22.89 2.46
C GLU A 240 -5.15 -21.68 2.60
N ASP A 241 -4.73 -20.50 2.09
CA ASP A 241 -5.57 -19.30 2.09
C ASP A 241 -6.74 -19.46 1.10
N SER A 242 -6.51 -20.14 -0.03
CA SER A 242 -7.55 -20.45 -1.03
C SER A 242 -8.62 -21.39 -0.45
N GLU A 243 -8.19 -22.51 0.13
CA GLU A 243 -9.10 -23.49 0.75
C GLU A 243 -9.92 -22.87 1.90
N GLU A 244 -9.28 -22.00 2.69
CA GLU A 244 -9.99 -21.31 3.78
C GLU A 244 -11.01 -20.29 3.24
N PHE A 245 -10.67 -19.56 2.18
CA PHE A 245 -11.59 -18.61 1.57
C PHE A 245 -12.77 -19.34 0.89
N ASP A 246 -12.53 -20.48 0.23
CA ASP A 246 -13.60 -21.31 -0.34
C ASP A 246 -14.56 -21.87 0.73
N LYS A 247 -14.04 -22.21 1.91
CA LYS A 247 -14.89 -22.58 3.06
C LYS A 247 -15.75 -21.42 3.51
N ILE A 248 -15.21 -20.21 3.58
CA ILE A 248 -15.98 -18.99 3.92
C ILE A 248 -17.09 -18.79 2.90
N ILE A 249 -16.80 -18.90 1.60
CA ILE A 249 -17.80 -18.77 0.55
C ILE A 249 -18.92 -19.80 0.77
N SER A 250 -18.58 -21.06 1.02
CA SER A 250 -19.57 -22.12 1.27
C SER A 250 -20.41 -21.84 2.52
N GLU A 251 -19.81 -21.37 3.62
CA GLU A 251 -20.49 -21.09 4.88
C GLU A 251 -21.48 -19.91 4.81
N TYR A 252 -21.24 -18.95 3.91
CA TYR A 252 -22.03 -17.72 3.80
C TYR A 252 -22.73 -17.54 2.46
N SER A 253 -22.74 -18.56 1.60
CA SER A 253 -23.37 -18.53 0.27
C SER A 253 -24.86 -18.19 0.30
N ASP A 254 -25.55 -18.55 1.39
CA ASP A 254 -26.99 -18.33 1.58
C ASP A 254 -27.33 -16.96 2.20
N VAL A 255 -26.33 -16.14 2.52
CA VAL A 255 -26.58 -14.81 3.10
C VAL A 255 -27.10 -13.87 2.01
N PRO A 256 -28.33 -13.35 2.15
CA PRO A 256 -28.92 -12.49 1.13
C PRO A 256 -28.10 -11.23 0.90
N GLY A 257 -27.94 -10.85 -0.37
CA GLY A 257 -27.24 -9.65 -0.76
C GLY A 257 -25.71 -9.75 -0.77
N VAL A 258 -25.12 -10.91 -0.45
CA VAL A 258 -23.68 -11.14 -0.53
C VAL A 258 -23.30 -11.77 -1.86
N GLU A 259 -22.32 -11.18 -2.54
CA GLU A 259 -21.71 -11.72 -3.76
C GLU A 259 -20.22 -11.96 -3.52
N PHE A 260 -19.74 -13.17 -3.73
CA PHE A 260 -18.35 -13.56 -3.55
C PHE A 260 -17.59 -13.60 -4.87
N TRP A 261 -16.37 -13.02 -4.86
CA TRP A 261 -15.43 -13.08 -5.97
C TRP A 261 -14.10 -13.67 -5.50
N HIS A 262 -13.91 -14.97 -5.70
CA HIS A 262 -12.63 -15.62 -5.46
C HIS A 262 -11.74 -15.50 -6.71
N LYS A 263 -11.18 -14.33 -6.90
CA LYS A 263 -10.31 -14.03 -8.04
C LYS A 263 -9.33 -12.90 -7.72
N ASN A 264 -8.20 -12.92 -8.41
CA ASN A 264 -7.25 -11.81 -8.37
C ASN A 264 -7.70 -10.74 -9.38
N LEU A 265 -7.88 -9.51 -8.89
CA LEU A 265 -8.21 -8.35 -9.72
C LEU A 265 -6.99 -7.47 -9.88
N ILE A 266 -6.64 -7.11 -11.11
CA ILE A 266 -5.48 -6.29 -11.46
C ILE A 266 -5.88 -5.25 -12.51
N GLY A 267 -5.26 -4.07 -12.46
CA GLY A 267 -5.43 -3.03 -13.47
C GLY A 267 -6.89 -2.60 -13.68
N PRO A 268 -7.39 -2.55 -14.92
CA PRO A 268 -8.74 -2.05 -15.21
C PRO A 268 -9.88 -2.80 -14.50
N GLU A 269 -9.74 -4.11 -14.31
CA GLU A 269 -10.77 -4.90 -13.58
C GLU A 269 -10.83 -4.52 -12.10
N TRP A 270 -9.68 -4.31 -11.47
CA TRP A 270 -9.58 -3.81 -10.11
C TRP A 270 -10.25 -2.44 -9.97
N GLN A 271 -9.93 -1.53 -10.88
CA GLN A 271 -10.48 -0.17 -10.88
C GLN A 271 -12.00 -0.16 -11.08
N LYS A 272 -12.51 -0.96 -12.03
CA LYS A 272 -13.94 -1.10 -12.25
C LYS A 272 -14.67 -1.68 -11.03
N ALA A 273 -14.06 -2.65 -10.35
CA ALA A 273 -14.62 -3.22 -9.12
C ALA A 273 -14.77 -2.16 -8.03
N LEU A 274 -13.75 -1.35 -7.81
CA LEU A 274 -13.77 -0.25 -6.83
C LEU A 274 -14.77 0.86 -7.19
N LEU A 275 -14.87 1.22 -8.47
CA LEU A 275 -15.85 2.19 -8.94
C LEU A 275 -17.29 1.68 -8.81
N GLY A 276 -17.47 0.36 -8.89
CA GLY A 276 -18.78 -0.30 -8.80
C GLY A 276 -19.40 -0.35 -7.40
N VAL A 277 -18.66 0.02 -6.35
CA VAL A 277 -19.19 0.06 -4.97
C VAL A 277 -19.35 1.50 -4.48
N ASP A 278 -20.13 1.68 -3.41
CA ASP A 278 -20.39 2.98 -2.82
C ASP A 278 -19.57 3.23 -1.56
N VAL A 279 -19.28 2.17 -0.80
CA VAL A 279 -18.52 2.21 0.46
C VAL A 279 -17.50 1.08 0.49
N ILE A 280 -16.29 1.35 0.95
CA ILE A 280 -15.25 0.34 1.16
C ILE A 280 -15.29 -0.16 2.61
N ILE A 281 -15.15 -1.48 2.78
CA ILE A 281 -15.11 -2.14 4.09
C ILE A 281 -13.72 -2.73 4.35
N ALA A 282 -13.13 -2.39 5.48
CA ALA A 282 -11.81 -2.86 5.88
C ALA A 282 -11.74 -3.19 7.40
N PRO A 283 -12.37 -4.28 7.87
CA PRO A 283 -12.47 -4.66 9.28
C PRO A 283 -11.21 -5.38 9.77
N TYR A 284 -10.03 -4.88 9.42
CA TYR A 284 -8.75 -5.55 9.64
C TYR A 284 -8.36 -5.54 11.12
N ALA A 285 -8.03 -6.72 11.67
CA ALA A 285 -7.79 -6.91 13.11
C ALA A 285 -6.29 -6.95 13.50
N ALA A 286 -5.36 -6.83 12.55
CA ALA A 286 -3.94 -6.94 12.86
C ALA A 286 -3.32 -5.61 13.28
N GLU A 287 -2.59 -5.63 14.41
CA GLU A 287 -1.87 -4.48 14.95
C GLU A 287 -0.92 -3.80 13.93
N ARG A 288 -0.38 -4.56 12.97
CA ARG A 288 0.50 -3.99 11.94
C ARG A 288 -0.14 -2.85 11.15
N TYR A 289 -1.47 -2.82 10.98
CA TYR A 289 -2.17 -1.75 10.27
C TYR A 289 -2.16 -0.40 11.00
N ARG A 290 -1.72 -0.40 12.26
CA ARG A 290 -1.44 0.82 12.99
C ARG A 290 -0.09 1.46 12.57
N TYR A 291 0.84 0.65 12.10
CA TYR A 291 2.23 1.09 11.79
C TYR A 291 2.53 1.13 10.30
N HIS A 292 1.79 0.37 9.50
CA HIS A 292 1.84 0.44 8.05
C HIS A 292 0.61 1.17 7.53
N TRP A 293 0.82 2.09 6.59
CA TRP A 293 -0.32 2.71 5.93
C TRP A 293 -1.13 1.66 5.14
N SER A 294 -2.43 1.76 5.23
CA SER A 294 -3.33 0.84 4.54
C SER A 294 -3.58 1.35 3.12
N ALA A 295 -3.05 0.65 2.13
CA ALA A 295 -3.34 0.97 0.73
C ALA A 295 -4.86 1.06 0.47
N MET A 296 -5.67 0.25 1.19
CA MET A 296 -7.14 0.25 1.01
C MET A 296 -7.79 1.53 1.50
N SER A 297 -7.33 2.14 2.61
CA SER A 297 -7.84 3.45 3.06
C SER A 297 -7.55 4.53 2.04
N PHE A 298 -6.33 4.57 1.51
CA PHE A 298 -5.92 5.57 0.53
C PHE A 298 -6.48 5.30 -0.88
N THR A 299 -6.80 4.05 -1.19
CA THR A 299 -7.60 3.69 -2.36
C THR A 299 -9.04 4.21 -2.22
N ALA A 300 -9.68 3.98 -1.07
CA ALA A 300 -11.03 4.48 -0.81
C ALA A 300 -11.08 6.02 -1.01
N ILE A 301 -10.17 6.75 -0.41
CA ILE A 301 -10.07 8.21 -0.56
C ILE A 301 -9.89 8.58 -2.05
N GLY A 302 -8.94 7.97 -2.76
CA GLY A 302 -8.64 8.26 -4.15
C GLY A 302 -9.79 7.97 -5.12
N PHE A 303 -10.64 6.99 -4.77
CA PHE A 303 -11.85 6.63 -5.51
C PHE A 303 -13.11 7.36 -5.01
N TYR A 304 -12.97 8.30 -4.08
CA TYR A 304 -14.10 9.02 -3.48
C TYR A 304 -15.13 8.07 -2.86
N LYS A 305 -14.67 7.07 -2.11
CA LYS A 305 -15.52 6.11 -1.40
C LYS A 305 -15.34 6.29 0.10
N PRO A 306 -16.40 6.55 0.87
CA PRO A 306 -16.33 6.46 2.31
C PRO A 306 -15.83 5.08 2.74
N ILE A 307 -15.07 5.03 3.84
CA ILE A 307 -14.50 3.79 4.34
C ILE A 307 -15.04 3.43 5.72
N LEU A 308 -15.44 2.17 5.89
CA LEU A 308 -15.67 1.57 7.19
C LEU A 308 -14.47 0.72 7.55
N GLN A 309 -13.73 1.13 8.56
CA GLN A 309 -12.46 0.47 8.91
C GLN A 309 -12.40 0.14 10.40
N SER A 310 -11.45 -0.73 10.76
CA SER A 310 -11.15 -0.97 12.17
C SER A 310 -10.51 0.27 12.83
N PRO A 311 -10.67 0.45 14.15
CA PRO A 311 -10.05 1.58 14.86
C PRO A 311 -8.53 1.60 14.80
N GLU A 312 -7.92 0.43 14.56
CA GLU A 312 -6.46 0.29 14.50
C GLU A 312 -5.87 0.69 13.14
N MET A 313 -6.69 0.81 12.10
CA MET A 313 -6.22 1.03 10.75
C MET A 313 -6.12 2.53 10.43
N ASN A 314 -4.90 3.08 10.52
CA ASN A 314 -4.60 4.49 10.27
C ASN A 314 -5.63 5.45 10.91
N PRO A 315 -5.79 5.41 12.24
CA PRO A 315 -6.81 6.21 12.95
C PRO A 315 -6.68 7.72 12.64
N GLU A 316 -5.48 8.20 12.40
CA GLU A 316 -5.16 9.60 12.10
C GLU A 316 -5.93 10.11 10.86
N VAL A 317 -6.28 9.23 9.92
CA VAL A 317 -7.09 9.61 8.75
C VAL A 317 -8.48 10.05 9.18
N LEU A 318 -9.14 9.26 10.03
CA LEU A 318 -10.50 9.55 10.53
C LEU A 318 -10.51 10.65 11.61
N GLU A 319 -9.39 10.88 12.29
CA GLU A 319 -9.23 11.98 13.24
C GLU A 319 -9.18 13.34 12.54
N HIS A 320 -8.61 13.39 11.33
CA HIS A 320 -8.43 14.63 10.59
C HIS A 320 -9.45 14.86 9.47
N PHE A 321 -10.06 13.78 8.96
CA PHE A 321 -10.99 13.83 7.83
C PHE A 321 -12.23 12.99 8.10
N ASN A 322 -13.40 13.55 7.82
CA ASN A 322 -14.63 12.80 7.83
C ASN A 322 -14.79 12.01 6.51
N VAL A 323 -13.99 10.98 6.32
CA VAL A 323 -13.98 10.15 5.10
C VAL A 323 -14.57 8.75 5.35
N GLY A 324 -15.20 8.53 6.49
CA GLY A 324 -15.79 7.25 6.86
C GLY A 324 -15.97 7.12 8.37
N GLU A 325 -16.08 5.89 8.85
CA GLU A 325 -16.26 5.61 10.29
C GLU A 325 -15.37 4.43 10.73
N ALA A 326 -14.94 4.46 12.00
CA ALA A 326 -14.28 3.34 12.65
C ALA A 326 -15.34 2.43 13.31
N LEU A 327 -15.30 1.13 12.98
CA LEU A 327 -16.18 0.12 13.54
C LEU A 327 -15.42 -0.75 14.55
N ALA A 328 -15.90 -0.80 15.80
CA ALA A 328 -15.26 -1.56 16.86
C ALA A 328 -15.32 -3.07 16.60
N LEU A 329 -14.18 -3.76 16.82
CA LEU A 329 -14.04 -5.20 16.58
C LEU A 329 -14.17 -6.05 17.86
N ASP A 330 -14.63 -5.46 18.97
CA ASP A 330 -14.74 -6.13 20.28
C ASP A 330 -15.88 -7.15 20.35
N SER A 331 -16.98 -6.94 19.62
CA SER A 331 -18.04 -7.93 19.49
C SER A 331 -18.81 -7.81 18.17
N VAL A 332 -19.30 -8.95 17.66
CA VAL A 332 -20.16 -9.00 16.48
C VAL A 332 -21.39 -8.12 16.64
N ASP A 333 -22.04 -8.17 17.80
CA ASP A 333 -23.30 -7.42 18.05
C ASP A 333 -23.08 -5.91 18.05
N LYS A 334 -21.96 -5.43 18.62
CA LYS A 334 -21.62 -4.01 18.60
C LYS A 334 -21.28 -3.55 17.19
N PHE A 335 -20.48 -4.34 16.47
CA PHE A 335 -20.16 -4.08 15.08
C PHE A 335 -21.43 -4.05 14.21
N THR A 336 -22.35 -5.01 14.39
CA THR A 336 -23.63 -5.06 13.69
C THR A 336 -24.42 -3.76 13.87
N LYS A 337 -24.58 -3.30 15.13
CA LYS A 337 -25.30 -2.04 15.41
C LYS A 337 -24.65 -0.82 14.79
N GLN A 338 -23.29 -0.76 14.77
CA GLN A 338 -22.57 0.33 14.12
C GLN A 338 -22.72 0.28 12.60
N LEU A 339 -22.67 -0.92 12.01
CA LEU A 339 -22.89 -1.13 10.59
C LEU A 339 -24.32 -0.74 10.18
N GLU A 340 -25.34 -1.17 10.93
CA GLU A 340 -26.74 -0.78 10.72
C GLU A 340 -26.90 0.74 10.77
N LYS A 341 -26.35 1.36 11.80
CA LYS A 341 -26.41 2.82 11.97
C LYS A 341 -25.79 3.54 10.79
N PHE A 342 -24.57 3.16 10.40
CA PHE A 342 -23.88 3.78 9.26
C PHE A 342 -24.70 3.65 7.98
N VAL A 343 -25.14 2.44 7.64
CA VAL A 343 -25.88 2.17 6.41
C VAL A 343 -27.22 2.92 6.37
N ASN A 344 -27.99 2.88 7.48
CA ASN A 344 -29.29 3.51 7.55
C ASN A 344 -29.22 5.05 7.55
N GLU A 345 -28.13 5.63 8.05
CA GLU A 345 -27.88 7.07 8.05
C GLU A 345 -27.11 7.55 6.79
N TYR A 346 -26.58 6.64 5.99
CA TYR A 346 -25.74 6.97 4.84
C TYR A 346 -26.43 7.91 3.83
N PRO A 347 -27.70 7.71 3.45
CA PRO A 347 -28.40 8.61 2.52
C PRO A 347 -28.34 10.08 2.93
N ASP A 348 -28.44 10.35 4.24
CA ASP A 348 -28.44 11.71 4.80
C ASP A 348 -27.02 12.23 5.06
N LYS A 349 -26.09 11.34 5.42
CA LYS A 349 -24.73 11.69 5.82
C LYS A 349 -23.72 11.77 4.68
N ARG A 350 -23.99 11.15 3.52
CA ARG A 350 -23.02 11.04 2.43
C ARG A 350 -22.44 12.39 1.96
N ALA A 351 -23.24 13.45 2.00
CA ALA A 351 -22.79 14.80 1.65
C ALA A 351 -21.63 15.30 2.55
N LYS A 352 -21.59 14.85 3.81
CA LYS A 352 -20.52 15.23 4.75
C LYS A 352 -19.18 14.61 4.38
N TYR A 353 -19.19 13.42 3.77
CA TYR A 353 -17.95 12.74 3.34
C TYR A 353 -17.34 13.37 2.09
N LYS A 354 -18.16 13.95 1.21
CA LYS A 354 -17.75 14.51 -0.07
C LYS A 354 -16.63 15.54 0.06
N ASP A 355 -16.84 16.55 0.89
CA ASP A 355 -15.89 17.66 1.02
C ASP A 355 -14.58 17.22 1.66
N ASP A 356 -14.63 16.32 2.65
CA ASP A 356 -13.45 15.82 3.30
C ASP A 356 -12.70 14.77 2.46
N LEU A 357 -13.40 13.98 1.63
CA LEU A 357 -12.76 13.16 0.61
C LEU A 357 -11.98 14.01 -0.40
N ALA A 358 -12.54 15.14 -0.83
CA ALA A 358 -11.86 16.07 -1.72
C ALA A 358 -10.61 16.69 -1.08
N LYS A 359 -10.70 17.14 0.18
CA LYS A 359 -9.56 17.67 0.95
C LYS A 359 -8.48 16.61 1.15
N ALA A 360 -8.87 15.38 1.53
CA ALA A 360 -7.93 14.28 1.72
C ALA A 360 -7.22 13.90 0.41
N ASN A 361 -7.94 13.90 -0.73
CA ASN A 361 -7.35 13.69 -2.05
C ASN A 361 -6.30 14.73 -2.43
N ASP A 362 -6.47 16.00 -2.02
CA ASP A 362 -5.50 17.06 -2.25
C ASP A 362 -4.27 16.87 -1.35
N ILE A 363 -4.48 16.61 -0.05
CA ILE A 363 -3.39 16.45 0.93
C ILE A 363 -2.55 15.20 0.62
N PHE A 364 -3.17 14.11 0.20
CA PHE A 364 -2.50 12.85 -0.15
C PHE A 364 -2.24 12.74 -1.66
N SER A 365 -2.11 13.86 -2.37
CA SER A 365 -1.88 13.88 -3.81
C SER A 365 -0.50 13.34 -4.21
N HIS A 366 -0.39 12.85 -5.44
CA HIS A 366 0.86 12.35 -6.00
C HIS A 366 1.89 13.48 -6.13
N GLU A 367 1.44 14.69 -6.48
CA GLU A 367 2.28 15.89 -6.54
C GLU A 367 2.99 16.14 -5.20
N ARG A 368 2.25 16.10 -4.08
CA ARG A 368 2.82 16.28 -2.74
C ARG A 368 3.77 15.16 -2.36
N LEU A 369 3.50 13.92 -2.78
CA LEU A 369 4.42 12.80 -2.59
C LEU A 369 5.77 13.11 -3.23
N ILE A 370 5.81 13.42 -4.54
CA ILE A 370 7.06 13.68 -5.26
C ILE A 370 7.79 14.88 -4.66
N LYS A 371 7.08 15.97 -4.35
CA LYS A 371 7.65 17.13 -3.67
C LYS A 371 8.27 16.78 -2.30
N SER A 372 7.67 15.86 -1.55
CA SER A 372 8.21 15.40 -0.26
C SER A 372 9.39 14.45 -0.41
N LEU A 373 9.52 13.80 -1.57
CA LEU A 373 10.64 12.89 -1.85
C LEU A 373 11.88 13.65 -2.31
N ILE A 374 11.76 14.48 -3.33
CA ILE A 374 12.89 15.06 -4.06
C ILE A 374 12.88 16.61 -4.12
N GLY A 375 11.91 17.25 -3.49
CA GLY A 375 11.73 18.72 -3.44
C GLY A 375 12.64 19.42 -2.46
#